data_b9c9023a0dff27097ee9943901f75011
#
_entry.id   b9c9023a0dff27097ee9943901f75011
#
_cell.length_a   1.000
_cell.length_b   1.000
_cell.length_c   1.000
_cell.angle_alpha   90.00
_cell.angle_beta   90.00
_cell.angle_gamma   90.00
#
_symmetry.space_group_name_H-M   'P 1'
#
loop_
_entity.id
_entity.type
_entity.pdbx_description
1 polymer ?
#
loop_
_entity_poly.entity_id
_entity_poly.type
_entity_poly.pdbx_seq_one_letter_code
_entity_poly.pdbx_strand_id
1 'polypeptide(L)'
;MKIVYIHESIAHKGGLERIFVDKMNYLADRLQYEVYLLTASQGNTPVSFPLSPRVRHFDLGVRFHSQYQYRYPKRLWEAKKLDNLLKERAQMMIDNIHPDFIICTTAWKPEVIGLLKGKAKKIMESHCAREYMAISDNFSRGCVRDLFDRYAARTKFCAVRKYCDVLVTLTVSDARSWAKGCKQPIRIIPNFTSFVSLEDCPNYNVPRAIAVGRLTYQKGFDQLIKAWAEV
;
A
#
# COMPACT_ATOMS: atom_id res chain seq x y z
N MET A 1 23.38 3.63 -2.86
CA MET A 1 22.14 3.26 -3.55
C MET A 1 21.04 4.19 -3.07
N LYS A 2 20.26 4.76 -4.01
CA LYS A 2 19.17 5.70 -3.72
C LYS A 2 17.82 5.02 -3.95
N ILE A 3 16.97 5.04 -2.94
CA ILE A 3 15.66 4.37 -2.96
C ILE A 3 14.58 5.39 -2.63
N VAL A 4 13.55 5.45 -3.46
CA VAL A 4 12.39 6.29 -3.25
C VAL A 4 11.17 5.42 -2.99
N TYR A 5 10.53 5.60 -1.84
CA TYR A 5 9.20 5.07 -1.54
C TYR A 5 8.14 6.11 -1.89
N ILE A 6 7.07 5.71 -2.55
CA ILE A 6 5.94 6.58 -2.87
C ILE A 6 4.67 5.97 -2.31
N HIS A 7 3.98 6.72 -1.43
CA HIS A 7 2.73 6.28 -0.80
C HIS A 7 1.76 7.45 -0.60
N GLU A 8 0.52 7.14 -0.28
CA GLU A 8 -0.48 8.17 -0.03
C GLU A 8 -0.13 9.00 1.22
N SER A 9 0.03 8.32 2.33
CA SER A 9 0.34 8.90 3.64
C SER A 9 0.78 7.78 4.59
N ILE A 10 1.59 8.10 5.57
CA ILE A 10 1.97 7.21 6.67
C ILE A 10 1.47 7.74 8.03
N ALA A 11 0.35 8.47 7.99
CA ALA A 11 -0.33 9.01 9.17
C ALA A 11 -1.19 7.98 9.91
N HIS A 12 -1.56 6.88 9.24
CA HIS A 12 -2.41 5.85 9.84
C HIS A 12 -1.60 4.79 10.59
N LYS A 13 -2.13 4.34 11.74
CA LYS A 13 -1.52 3.23 12.50
C LYS A 13 -1.96 1.89 11.91
N GLY A 14 -1.50 1.59 10.71
CA GLY A 14 -1.77 0.34 10.01
C GLY A 14 -0.54 -0.58 9.92
N GLY A 15 -0.78 -1.85 9.59
CA GLY A 15 0.31 -2.82 9.42
C GLY A 15 1.21 -2.51 8.22
N LEU A 16 0.64 -1.91 7.16
CA LEU A 16 1.39 -1.51 5.98
C LEU A 16 2.36 -0.37 6.29
N GLU A 17 1.85 0.68 6.96
CA GLU A 17 2.64 1.85 7.34
C GLU A 17 3.79 1.46 8.26
N ARG A 18 3.54 0.55 9.21
CA ARG A 18 4.58 0.01 10.08
C ARG A 18 5.67 -0.69 9.28
N ILE A 19 5.30 -1.63 8.41
CA ILE A 19 6.24 -2.37 7.58
C ILE A 19 7.06 -1.42 6.69
N PHE A 20 6.44 -0.38 6.13
CA PHE A 20 7.14 0.62 5.32
C PHE A 20 8.16 1.38 6.13
N VAL A 21 7.76 1.89 7.30
CA VAL A 21 8.67 2.65 8.18
C VAL A 21 9.82 1.77 8.63
N ASP A 22 9.55 0.56 9.11
CA ASP A 22 10.57 -0.37 9.59
C ASP A 22 11.56 -0.76 8.47
N LYS A 23 11.07 -1.00 7.23
CA LYS A 23 11.93 -1.25 6.05
C LYS A 23 12.81 -0.05 5.73
N MET A 24 12.23 1.14 5.66
CA MET A 24 12.97 2.36 5.35
C MET A 24 14.05 2.64 6.39
N ASN A 25 13.71 2.49 7.67
CA ASN A 25 14.67 2.62 8.78
C ASN A 25 15.82 1.62 8.64
N TYR A 26 15.51 0.35 8.39
CA TYR A 26 16.54 -0.68 8.20
C TYR A 26 17.47 -0.36 7.02
N LEU A 27 16.90 0.03 5.88
CA LEU A 27 17.68 0.38 4.69
C LEU A 27 18.58 1.60 4.93
N ALA A 28 18.07 2.61 5.66
CA ALA A 28 18.82 3.82 5.95
C ALA A 28 19.87 3.63 7.06
N ASP A 29 19.49 2.96 8.16
CA ASP A 29 20.32 2.89 9.36
C ASP A 29 21.33 1.73 9.31
N ARG A 30 20.92 0.57 8.78
CA ARG A 30 21.74 -0.64 8.73
C ARG A 30 22.51 -0.78 7.43
N LEU A 31 21.85 -0.55 6.29
CA LEU A 31 22.49 -0.70 4.98
C LEU A 31 23.08 0.61 4.44
N GLN A 32 22.90 1.72 5.14
CA GLN A 32 23.45 3.04 4.81
C GLN A 32 23.03 3.52 3.41
N TYR A 33 21.82 3.15 2.95
CA TYR A 33 21.29 3.64 1.70
C TYR A 33 20.67 5.03 1.87
N GLU A 34 20.67 5.81 0.81
CA GLU A 34 19.92 7.06 0.76
C GLU A 34 18.45 6.74 0.51
N VAL A 35 17.62 6.86 1.55
CA VAL A 35 16.21 6.54 1.50
C VAL A 35 15.37 7.80 1.53
N TYR A 36 14.43 7.88 0.59
CA TYR A 36 13.49 8.98 0.44
C TYR A 36 12.08 8.44 0.54
N LEU A 37 11.22 9.14 1.27
CA LEU A 37 9.79 8.90 1.32
C LEU A 37 9.06 10.08 0.68
N LEU A 38 8.31 9.81 -0.38
CA LEU A 38 7.39 10.78 -0.99
C LEU A 38 5.96 10.40 -0.60
N THR A 39 5.31 11.23 0.20
CA THR A 39 3.88 11.09 0.49
C THR A 39 3.08 12.03 -0.39
N ALA A 40 1.93 11.57 -0.85
CA ALA A 40 1.05 12.40 -1.66
C ALA A 40 0.25 13.40 -0.81
N SER A 41 -0.22 12.97 0.35
CA SER A 41 -1.23 13.69 1.15
C SER A 41 -1.00 13.53 2.65
N GLN A 42 0.24 13.72 3.12
CA GLN A 42 0.57 13.66 4.55
C GLN A 42 0.04 14.89 5.29
N GLY A 43 0.20 16.07 4.70
CA GLY A 43 -0.15 17.34 5.32
C GLY A 43 0.61 17.57 6.64
N ASN A 44 -0.08 18.16 7.61
CA ASN A 44 0.48 18.40 8.94
C ASN A 44 0.32 17.22 9.90
N THR A 45 -0.21 16.08 9.43
CA THR A 45 -0.40 14.90 10.29
C THR A 45 0.93 14.23 10.55
N PRO A 46 1.28 13.95 11.81
CA PRO A 46 2.55 13.30 12.14
C PRO A 46 2.60 11.87 11.59
N VAL A 47 3.80 11.38 11.40
CA VAL A 47 4.08 9.98 11.04
C VAL A 47 3.63 9.07 12.18
N SER A 48 2.95 7.98 11.88
CA SER A 48 2.39 7.09 12.91
C SER A 48 3.41 6.24 13.65
N PHE A 49 4.56 5.99 13.02
CA PHE A 49 5.65 5.19 13.57
C PHE A 49 6.96 5.98 13.51
N PRO A 50 7.90 5.77 14.44
CA PRO A 50 9.18 6.48 14.45
C PRO A 50 9.94 6.27 13.14
N LEU A 51 10.11 7.36 12.38
CA LEU A 51 10.89 7.36 11.16
C LEU A 51 12.32 7.82 11.48
N SER A 52 13.31 7.10 10.99
CA SER A 52 14.73 7.46 11.16
C SER A 52 15.00 8.85 10.58
N PRO A 53 15.79 9.70 11.27
CA PRO A 53 16.21 10.99 10.75
C PRO A 53 17.06 10.89 9.47
N ARG A 54 17.54 9.71 9.13
CA ARG A 54 18.27 9.44 7.89
C ARG A 54 17.35 9.24 6.69
N VAL A 55 16.06 8.99 6.91
CA VAL A 55 15.04 8.91 5.84
C VAL A 55 14.55 10.33 5.55
N ARG A 56 14.73 10.77 4.32
CA ARG A 56 14.29 12.10 3.88
C ARG A 56 12.84 12.04 3.44
N HIS A 57 11.95 12.67 4.20
CA HIS A 57 10.52 12.69 3.92
C HIS A 57 10.10 14.00 3.24
N PHE A 58 9.33 13.88 2.15
CA PHE A 58 8.74 15.00 1.41
C PHE A 58 7.26 14.72 1.16
N ASP A 59 6.40 15.66 1.54
CA ASP A 59 4.98 15.63 1.16
C ASP A 59 4.77 16.37 -0.16
N LEU A 60 4.18 15.69 -1.11
CA LEU A 60 3.87 16.25 -2.43
C LEU A 60 2.65 17.19 -2.40
N GLY A 61 1.90 17.22 -1.31
CA GLY A 61 0.78 18.12 -1.10
C GLY A 61 -0.40 17.88 -2.06
N VAL A 62 -0.59 16.65 -2.53
CA VAL A 62 -1.71 16.28 -3.41
C VAL A 62 -2.89 15.84 -2.55
N ARG A 63 -3.84 16.72 -2.31
CA ARG A 63 -4.97 16.50 -1.40
C ARG A 63 -6.08 15.69 -2.08
N PHE A 64 -5.92 14.37 -2.20
CA PHE A 64 -6.89 13.49 -2.87
C PHE A 64 -8.30 13.56 -2.26
N HIS A 65 -8.42 13.85 -0.97
CA HIS A 65 -9.72 14.01 -0.32
C HIS A 65 -10.55 15.16 -0.89
N SER A 66 -9.94 16.19 -1.48
CA SER A 66 -10.64 17.36 -2.02
C SER A 66 -11.62 17.01 -3.16
N GLN A 67 -11.41 15.89 -3.86
CA GLN A 67 -12.33 15.43 -4.90
C GLN A 67 -13.73 15.07 -4.36
N TYR A 68 -13.85 14.70 -3.09
CA TYR A 68 -15.09 14.23 -2.48
C TYR A 68 -16.11 15.35 -2.23
N GLN A 69 -15.69 16.63 -2.29
CA GLN A 69 -16.60 17.77 -2.25
C GLN A 69 -17.44 17.93 -3.54
N TYR A 70 -17.06 17.23 -4.62
CA TYR A 70 -17.74 17.30 -5.90
C TYR A 70 -18.61 16.06 -6.15
N ARG A 71 -19.75 16.26 -6.84
CA ARG A 71 -20.60 15.17 -7.35
C ARG A 71 -20.11 14.69 -8.73
N TYR A 72 -20.56 13.51 -9.16
CA TYR A 72 -20.36 13.05 -10.52
C TYR A 72 -21.10 13.94 -11.54
N PRO A 73 -20.56 14.20 -12.75
CA PRO A 73 -19.28 13.70 -13.28
C PRO A 73 -18.05 14.53 -12.88
N LYS A 74 -18.22 15.74 -12.28
CA LYS A 74 -17.15 16.67 -11.92
C LYS A 74 -16.07 16.01 -11.04
N ARG A 75 -16.47 15.11 -10.15
CA ARG A 75 -15.55 14.37 -9.28
C ARG A 75 -14.53 13.56 -10.07
N LEU A 76 -14.89 12.96 -11.22
CA LEU A 76 -13.95 12.21 -12.07
C LEU A 76 -12.89 13.13 -12.68
N TRP A 77 -13.31 14.32 -13.08
CA TRP A 77 -12.40 15.34 -13.60
C TRP A 77 -11.40 15.82 -12.54
N GLU A 78 -11.87 16.09 -11.34
CA GLU A 78 -11.00 16.48 -10.23
C GLU A 78 -10.04 15.34 -9.84
N ALA A 79 -10.51 14.10 -9.78
CA ALA A 79 -9.65 12.94 -9.57
C ALA A 79 -8.52 12.87 -10.61
N LYS A 80 -8.83 13.10 -11.89
CA LYS A 80 -7.84 13.08 -12.96
C LYS A 80 -6.83 14.23 -12.86
N LYS A 81 -7.27 15.43 -12.44
CA LYS A 81 -6.36 16.55 -12.15
C LYS A 81 -5.39 16.21 -11.03
N LEU A 82 -5.89 15.61 -9.94
CA LEU A 82 -5.07 15.19 -8.82
C LEU A 82 -4.06 14.09 -9.22
N ASP A 83 -4.44 13.17 -10.09
CA ASP A 83 -3.52 12.16 -10.64
C ASP A 83 -2.41 12.80 -11.48
N ASN A 84 -2.75 13.79 -12.31
CA ASN A 84 -1.76 14.53 -13.08
C ASN A 84 -0.81 15.33 -12.18
N LEU A 85 -1.35 15.97 -11.14
CA LEU A 85 -0.57 16.73 -10.16
C LEU A 85 0.38 15.81 -9.38
N LEU A 86 -0.10 14.62 -8.97
CA LEU A 86 0.76 13.61 -8.34
C LEU A 86 1.91 13.23 -9.25
N LYS A 87 1.60 12.92 -10.51
CA LYS A 87 2.61 12.54 -11.51
C LYS A 87 3.65 13.64 -11.71
N GLU A 88 3.21 14.89 -11.89
CA GLU A 88 4.09 16.04 -12.10
C GLU A 88 5.03 16.26 -10.91
N ARG A 89 4.48 16.35 -9.69
CA ARG A 89 5.28 16.59 -8.48
C ARG A 89 6.21 15.42 -8.15
N ALA A 90 5.72 14.18 -8.31
CA ALA A 90 6.58 13.02 -8.13
C ALA A 90 7.69 12.97 -9.19
N GLN A 91 7.42 13.32 -10.45
CA GLN A 91 8.43 13.38 -11.51
C GLN A 91 9.53 14.41 -11.19
N MET A 92 9.15 15.62 -10.75
CA MET A 92 10.13 16.63 -10.33
C MET A 92 11.07 16.11 -9.23
N MET A 93 10.51 15.39 -8.26
CA MET A 93 11.34 14.79 -7.19
C MET A 93 12.25 13.68 -7.72
N ILE A 94 11.75 12.81 -8.60
CA ILE A 94 12.54 11.74 -9.22
C ILE A 94 13.67 12.32 -10.07
N ASP A 95 13.39 13.39 -10.83
CA ASP A 95 14.39 14.08 -11.67
C ASP A 95 15.48 14.76 -10.82
N ASN A 96 15.17 15.19 -9.60
CA ASN A 96 16.15 15.79 -8.69
C ASN A 96 16.95 14.72 -7.91
N ILE A 97 16.30 13.64 -7.48
CA ILE A 97 16.92 12.60 -6.64
C ILE A 97 17.78 11.65 -7.50
N HIS A 98 17.36 11.36 -8.73
CA HIS A 98 17.95 10.32 -9.59
C HIS A 98 18.06 8.97 -8.86
N PRO A 99 16.93 8.36 -8.44
CA PRO A 99 16.96 7.12 -7.67
C PRO A 99 17.34 5.92 -8.54
N ASP A 100 17.88 4.88 -7.89
CA ASP A 100 18.10 3.57 -8.47
C ASP A 100 16.79 2.75 -8.48
N PHE A 101 15.96 2.93 -7.44
CA PHE A 101 14.69 2.21 -7.26
C PHE A 101 13.57 3.14 -6.84
N ILE A 102 12.39 2.89 -7.40
CA ILE A 102 11.11 3.45 -6.96
C ILE A 102 10.27 2.30 -6.42
N ILE A 103 9.83 2.40 -5.17
CA ILE A 103 9.02 1.39 -4.50
C ILE A 103 7.63 1.97 -4.21
N CYS A 104 6.59 1.24 -4.59
CA CYS A 104 5.20 1.59 -4.29
C CYS A 104 4.36 0.34 -4.08
N THR A 105 3.10 0.50 -3.65
CA THR A 105 2.16 -0.62 -3.50
C THR A 105 1.35 -0.85 -4.77
N THR A 106 0.91 -2.09 -4.97
CA THR A 106 -0.04 -2.44 -6.04
C THR A 106 -1.43 -1.86 -5.80
N ALA A 107 -1.76 -1.54 -4.55
CA ALA A 107 -3.08 -1.08 -4.13
C ALA A 107 -3.30 0.42 -4.36
N TRP A 108 -2.24 1.25 -4.27
CA TRP A 108 -2.37 2.70 -4.34
C TRP A 108 -1.66 3.29 -5.56
N LYS A 109 -2.42 3.80 -6.49
CA LYS A 109 -1.98 4.56 -7.68
C LYS A 109 -0.82 3.95 -8.51
N PRO A 110 -0.71 2.62 -8.69
CA PRO A 110 0.34 2.03 -9.53
C PRO A 110 0.25 2.53 -10.98
N GLU A 111 -0.95 2.89 -11.46
CA GLU A 111 -1.20 3.45 -12.78
C GLU A 111 -0.58 4.85 -12.98
N VAL A 112 -0.44 5.62 -11.92
CA VAL A 112 0.18 6.96 -11.97
C VAL A 112 1.69 6.84 -11.77
N ILE A 113 2.12 6.10 -10.74
CA ILE A 113 3.53 5.91 -10.39
C ILE A 113 4.26 5.16 -11.50
N GLY A 114 3.59 4.20 -12.13
CA GLY A 114 4.13 3.48 -13.28
C GLY A 114 4.52 4.38 -14.47
N LEU A 115 3.86 5.53 -14.62
CA LEU A 115 4.12 6.50 -15.69
C LEU A 115 5.32 7.42 -15.43
N LEU A 116 5.92 7.38 -14.24
CA LEU A 116 7.12 8.17 -13.95
C LEU A 116 8.26 7.73 -14.87
N LYS A 117 8.96 8.71 -15.42
CA LYS A 117 10.07 8.52 -16.35
C LYS A 117 11.39 8.45 -15.60
N GLY A 118 12.41 7.86 -16.22
CA GLY A 118 13.77 7.77 -15.66
C GLY A 118 14.33 6.36 -15.77
N LYS A 119 15.55 6.18 -15.25
CA LYS A 119 16.27 4.89 -15.29
C LYS A 119 15.97 4.02 -14.08
N ALA A 120 15.29 4.56 -13.06
CA ALA A 120 14.97 3.85 -11.82
C ALA A 120 14.10 2.62 -12.10
N LYS A 121 14.47 1.48 -11.52
CA LYS A 121 13.64 0.27 -11.55
C LYS A 121 12.46 0.42 -10.60
N LYS A 122 11.29 0.03 -11.07
CA LYS A 122 10.03 0.12 -10.31
C LYS A 122 9.72 -1.22 -9.68
N ILE A 123 9.74 -1.23 -8.35
CA ILE A 123 9.35 -2.37 -7.52
C ILE A 123 7.95 -2.08 -6.99
N MET A 124 7.01 -2.99 -7.23
CA MET A 124 5.66 -2.88 -6.71
C MET A 124 5.40 -3.97 -5.68
N GLU A 125 4.94 -3.58 -4.50
CA GLU A 125 4.70 -4.51 -3.39
C GLU A 125 3.21 -4.80 -3.23
N SER A 126 2.84 -6.09 -3.24
CA SER A 126 1.47 -6.56 -3.01
C SER A 126 1.30 -6.90 -1.52
N HIS A 127 0.76 -5.97 -0.75
CA HIS A 127 0.44 -6.16 0.67
C HIS A 127 -1.00 -6.61 0.91
N CYS A 128 -1.80 -6.72 -0.15
CA CYS A 128 -3.14 -7.26 -0.14
C CYS A 128 -3.24 -8.28 -1.27
N ALA A 129 -3.79 -9.46 -0.99
CA ALA A 129 -3.92 -10.48 -2.01
C ALA A 129 -4.67 -9.93 -3.23
N ARG A 130 -4.18 -10.25 -4.43
CA ARG A 130 -4.72 -9.75 -5.70
C ARG A 130 -6.22 -9.90 -5.81
N GLU A 131 -6.77 -11.00 -5.31
CA GLU A 131 -8.20 -11.31 -5.38
C GLU A 131 -9.04 -10.32 -4.57
N TYR A 132 -8.48 -9.73 -3.53
CA TYR A 132 -9.15 -8.73 -2.68
C TYR A 132 -9.00 -7.29 -3.16
N MET A 133 -8.22 -7.02 -4.20
CA MET A 133 -8.05 -5.65 -4.73
C MET A 133 -9.35 -5.03 -5.27
N ALA A 134 -10.32 -5.86 -5.65
CA ALA A 134 -11.64 -5.44 -6.12
C ALA A 134 -12.68 -5.35 -5.00
N ILE A 135 -12.34 -5.77 -3.77
CA ILE A 135 -13.26 -5.79 -2.64
C ILE A 135 -13.16 -4.46 -1.90
N SER A 136 -14.23 -3.68 -1.94
CA SER A 136 -14.36 -2.47 -1.12
C SER A 136 -14.87 -2.83 0.28
N ASP A 137 -14.43 -2.09 1.32
CA ASP A 137 -14.83 -2.32 2.71
C ASP A 137 -16.29 -1.88 3.03
N ASN A 138 -17.09 -1.48 2.04
CA ASN A 138 -18.44 -0.97 2.23
C ASN A 138 -19.51 -2.06 2.15
N PHE A 139 -20.37 -2.14 3.15
CA PHE A 139 -21.45 -3.11 3.30
C PHE A 139 -22.61 -2.96 2.29
N SER A 140 -22.87 -1.77 1.78
CA SER A 140 -23.99 -1.52 0.85
C SER A 140 -23.46 -1.35 -0.57
N ARG A 141 -23.56 -2.39 -1.37
CA ARG A 141 -23.09 -2.39 -2.77
C ARG A 141 -24.29 -2.44 -3.71
N GLY A 142 -24.32 -1.47 -4.62
CA GLY A 142 -25.17 -1.59 -5.82
C GLY A 142 -24.36 -2.17 -6.98
N CYS A 143 -25.01 -2.87 -7.88
CA CYS A 143 -24.41 -3.51 -9.07
C CYS A 143 -23.47 -2.58 -9.87
N VAL A 144 -23.82 -1.30 -9.98
CA VAL A 144 -23.02 -0.28 -10.68
C VAL A 144 -21.68 -0.03 -9.96
N ARG A 145 -21.67 0.00 -8.63
CA ARG A 145 -20.44 0.22 -7.86
C ARG A 145 -19.45 -0.93 -7.96
N ASP A 146 -19.97 -2.16 -7.95
CA ASP A 146 -19.14 -3.35 -8.14
C ASP A 146 -18.47 -3.36 -9.52
N LEU A 147 -19.13 -2.84 -10.55
CA LEU A 147 -18.54 -2.69 -11.87
C LEU A 147 -17.39 -1.68 -11.88
N PHE A 148 -17.55 -0.54 -11.20
CA PHE A 148 -16.50 0.46 -11.06
C PHE A 148 -15.29 -0.08 -10.26
N ASP A 149 -15.53 -0.80 -9.16
CA ASP A 149 -14.46 -1.38 -8.34
C ASP A 149 -13.67 -2.44 -9.13
N ARG A 150 -14.36 -3.27 -9.90
CA ARG A 150 -13.75 -4.24 -10.83
C ARG A 150 -12.92 -3.55 -11.92
N TYR A 151 -13.45 -2.46 -12.49
CA TYR A 151 -12.73 -1.68 -13.50
C TYR A 151 -11.47 -1.06 -12.89
N ALA A 152 -11.57 -0.45 -11.70
CA ALA A 152 -10.44 0.13 -11.01
C ALA A 152 -9.37 -0.93 -10.65
N ALA A 153 -9.78 -2.10 -10.16
CA ALA A 153 -8.86 -3.22 -9.89
C ALA A 153 -8.17 -3.71 -11.18
N ARG A 154 -8.91 -3.80 -12.29
CA ARG A 154 -8.34 -4.16 -13.59
C ARG A 154 -7.33 -3.13 -14.07
N THR A 155 -7.60 -1.84 -13.91
CA THR A 155 -6.67 -0.76 -14.27
C THR A 155 -5.37 -0.86 -13.49
N LYS A 156 -5.44 -1.06 -12.18
CA LYS A 156 -4.27 -1.28 -11.32
C LYS A 156 -3.48 -2.53 -11.75
N PHE A 157 -4.17 -3.63 -12.00
CA PHE A 157 -3.53 -4.86 -12.48
C PHE A 157 -2.80 -4.66 -13.81
N CYS A 158 -3.44 -3.98 -14.77
CA CYS A 158 -2.81 -3.65 -16.04
C CYS A 158 -1.59 -2.75 -15.86
N ALA A 159 -1.64 -1.81 -14.92
CA ALA A 159 -0.52 -0.93 -14.62
C ALA A 159 0.66 -1.69 -14.02
N VAL A 160 0.41 -2.57 -13.05
CA VAL A 160 1.46 -3.45 -12.49
C VAL A 160 2.09 -4.29 -13.61
N ARG A 161 1.27 -4.93 -14.42
CA ARG A 161 1.72 -5.75 -15.54
C ARG A 161 2.57 -4.98 -16.57
N LYS A 162 2.28 -3.69 -16.77
CA LYS A 162 2.93 -2.88 -17.81
C LYS A 162 4.19 -2.17 -17.33
N TYR A 163 4.19 -1.70 -16.08
CA TYR A 163 5.17 -0.73 -15.60
C TYR A 163 6.06 -1.24 -14.47
N CYS A 164 5.72 -2.39 -13.87
CA CYS A 164 6.51 -2.99 -12.79
C CYS A 164 7.71 -3.74 -13.37
N ASP A 165 8.91 -3.47 -12.86
CA ASP A 165 10.11 -4.25 -13.20
C ASP A 165 10.23 -5.50 -12.34
N VAL A 166 9.87 -5.40 -11.05
CA VAL A 166 9.85 -6.51 -10.10
C VAL A 166 8.62 -6.40 -9.21
N LEU A 167 7.83 -7.46 -9.14
CA LEU A 167 6.71 -7.58 -8.23
C LEU A 167 7.12 -8.34 -6.97
N VAL A 168 6.86 -7.75 -5.81
CA VAL A 168 7.04 -8.40 -4.51
C VAL A 168 5.68 -8.80 -3.94
N THR A 169 5.57 -10.06 -3.51
CA THR A 169 4.38 -10.61 -2.86
C THR A 169 4.74 -11.17 -1.50
N LEU A 170 3.77 -11.26 -0.59
CA LEU A 170 4.01 -11.75 0.76
C LEU A 170 3.91 -13.28 0.86
N THR A 171 3.17 -13.90 -0.05
CA THR A 171 2.87 -15.35 0.01
C THR A 171 3.01 -16.00 -1.36
N VAL A 172 3.23 -17.32 -1.33
CA VAL A 172 3.27 -18.16 -2.53
C VAL A 172 1.91 -18.14 -3.26
N SER A 173 0.81 -18.14 -2.52
CA SER A 173 -0.54 -18.10 -3.11
C SER A 173 -0.76 -16.84 -3.92
N ASP A 174 -0.40 -15.67 -3.36
CA ASP A 174 -0.54 -14.39 -4.07
C ASP A 174 0.40 -14.33 -5.27
N ALA A 175 1.64 -14.83 -5.15
CA ALA A 175 2.58 -14.94 -6.27
C ALA A 175 1.99 -15.75 -7.44
N ARG A 176 1.37 -16.90 -7.16
CA ARG A 176 0.69 -17.73 -8.17
C ARG A 176 -0.49 -16.99 -8.82
N SER A 177 -1.25 -16.23 -8.04
CA SER A 177 -2.36 -15.43 -8.56
C SER A 177 -1.87 -14.34 -9.51
N TRP A 178 -0.80 -13.63 -9.16
CA TRP A 178 -0.19 -12.62 -10.02
C TRP A 178 0.45 -13.20 -11.27
N ALA A 179 1.11 -14.36 -11.18
CA ALA A 179 1.78 -15.04 -12.30
C ALA A 179 0.83 -15.38 -13.46
N LYS A 180 -0.48 -15.54 -13.20
CA LYS A 180 -1.48 -15.79 -14.25
C LYS A 180 -1.63 -14.65 -15.27
N GLY A 181 -0.96 -13.53 -15.09
CA GLY A 181 -1.05 -12.41 -16.03
C GLY A 181 0.12 -11.44 -16.02
N CYS A 182 1.09 -11.62 -15.13
CA CYS A 182 2.32 -10.83 -15.06
C CYS A 182 3.49 -11.66 -15.59
N LYS A 183 4.29 -11.05 -16.46
CA LYS A 183 5.52 -11.67 -17.01
C LYS A 183 6.78 -11.23 -16.26
N GLN A 184 6.67 -10.23 -15.42
CA GLN A 184 7.77 -9.68 -14.65
C GLN A 184 8.22 -10.67 -13.57
N PRO A 185 9.50 -10.60 -13.16
CA PRO A 185 9.98 -11.37 -12.02
C PRO A 185 9.13 -11.11 -10.77
N ILE A 186 8.67 -12.19 -10.14
CA ILE A 186 7.94 -12.13 -8.88
C ILE A 186 8.88 -12.64 -7.78
N ARG A 187 9.00 -11.88 -6.71
CA ARG A 187 9.76 -12.25 -5.51
C ARG A 187 8.81 -12.39 -4.33
N ILE A 188 8.97 -13.45 -3.57
CA ILE A 188 8.19 -13.70 -2.35
C ILE A 188 9.02 -13.23 -1.18
N ILE A 189 8.58 -12.14 -0.55
CA ILE A 189 9.24 -11.55 0.62
C ILE A 189 8.16 -11.35 1.68
N PRO A 190 8.03 -12.28 2.65
CA PRO A 190 7.06 -12.14 3.73
C PRO A 190 7.32 -10.90 4.58
N ASN A 191 6.28 -10.38 5.22
CA ASN A 191 6.46 -9.37 6.24
C ASN A 191 7.22 -9.96 7.42
N PHE A 192 8.12 -9.17 7.97
CA PHE A 192 8.82 -9.52 9.21
C PHE A 192 8.01 -9.05 10.41
N THR A 193 8.31 -9.61 11.58
CA THR A 193 7.83 -9.11 12.86
C THR A 193 8.96 -8.42 13.59
N SER A 194 8.67 -7.25 14.15
CA SER A 194 9.56 -6.53 15.06
C SER A 194 9.29 -6.86 16.54
N PHE A 195 8.31 -7.74 16.80
CA PHE A 195 8.03 -8.19 18.16
C PHE A 195 8.96 -9.33 18.53
N VAL A 196 9.58 -9.21 19.69
CA VAL A 196 10.26 -10.32 20.36
C VAL A 196 9.18 -11.14 21.06
N SER A 197 9.21 -12.47 20.89
CA SER A 197 8.36 -13.36 21.68
C SER A 197 8.69 -13.19 23.14
N LEU A 198 7.67 -12.95 23.96
CA LEU A 198 7.83 -13.06 25.41
C LEU A 198 7.98 -14.55 25.74
N GLU A 199 8.87 -14.86 26.70
CA GLU A 199 9.12 -16.26 27.12
C GLU A 199 7.95 -16.89 27.89
N ASP A 200 6.93 -16.09 28.24
CA ASP A 200 5.74 -16.55 28.94
C ASP A 200 4.91 -17.46 28.04
N CYS A 201 4.86 -18.73 28.38
CA CYS A 201 3.97 -19.70 27.76
C CYS A 201 2.51 -19.35 28.03
N PRO A 202 1.64 -19.34 27.00
CA PRO A 202 0.21 -19.15 27.20
C PRO A 202 -0.36 -20.24 28.16
N ASN A 203 -1.24 -19.85 29.08
CA ASN A 203 -1.97 -20.81 29.90
C ASN A 203 -3.12 -21.41 29.08
N TYR A 204 -2.91 -22.59 28.53
CA TYR A 204 -3.89 -23.31 27.73
C TYR A 204 -5.01 -23.98 28.56
N ASN A 205 -4.92 -23.93 29.88
CA ASN A 205 -5.95 -24.52 30.77
C ASN A 205 -7.19 -23.60 30.90
N VAL A 206 -7.11 -22.38 30.43
CA VAL A 206 -8.25 -21.46 30.43
C VAL A 206 -8.86 -21.43 29.03
N PRO A 207 -10.14 -21.85 28.85
CA PRO A 207 -10.82 -21.81 27.57
C PRO A 207 -11.12 -20.34 27.17
N ARG A 208 -10.16 -19.68 26.50
CA ARG A 208 -10.27 -18.29 26.11
C ARG A 208 -9.83 -18.11 24.65
N ALA A 209 -10.68 -17.52 23.85
CA ALA A 209 -10.33 -17.06 22.51
C ALA A 209 -10.20 -15.53 22.48
N ILE A 210 -9.22 -15.02 21.74
CA ILE A 210 -8.99 -13.59 21.54
C ILE A 210 -9.03 -13.31 20.05
N ALA A 211 -9.80 -12.30 19.65
CA ALA A 211 -9.82 -11.77 18.29
C ALA A 211 -9.44 -10.29 18.32
N VAL A 212 -8.45 -9.90 17.51
CA VAL A 212 -7.93 -8.53 17.42
C VAL A 212 -7.97 -8.06 15.97
N GLY A 213 -8.56 -6.90 15.72
CA GLY A 213 -8.63 -6.33 14.37
C GLY A 213 -9.50 -5.09 14.31
N ARG A 214 -9.50 -4.46 13.13
CA ARG A 214 -10.43 -3.35 12.83
C ARG A 214 -11.85 -3.91 12.64
N LEU A 215 -12.86 -3.17 13.09
CA LEU A 215 -14.27 -3.51 12.84
C LEU A 215 -14.64 -3.21 11.39
N THR A 216 -14.16 -4.05 10.48
CA THR A 216 -14.43 -3.95 9.03
C THR A 216 -14.92 -5.28 8.51
N TYR A 217 -15.65 -5.27 7.40
CA TYR A 217 -16.14 -6.48 6.73
C TYR A 217 -15.01 -7.49 6.45
N GLN A 218 -13.85 -6.99 6.01
CA GLN A 218 -12.67 -7.80 5.73
C GLN A 218 -12.20 -8.66 6.91
N LYS A 219 -12.47 -8.22 8.16
CA LYS A 219 -12.04 -8.92 9.38
C LYS A 219 -13.06 -9.94 9.89
N GLY A 220 -14.30 -9.92 9.37
CA GLY A 220 -15.30 -10.95 9.60
C GLY A 220 -15.77 -11.09 11.06
N PHE A 221 -15.70 -10.02 11.87
CA PHE A 221 -16.16 -10.08 13.27
C PHE A 221 -17.64 -10.42 13.40
N ASP A 222 -18.46 -10.02 12.43
CA ASP A 222 -19.87 -10.36 12.34
C ASP A 222 -20.09 -11.88 12.15
N GLN A 223 -19.22 -12.51 11.37
CA GLN A 223 -19.22 -13.97 11.18
C GLN A 223 -18.66 -14.69 12.39
N LEU A 224 -17.58 -14.15 12.99
CA LEU A 224 -16.98 -14.72 14.20
C LEU A 224 -17.99 -14.75 15.35
N ILE A 225 -18.74 -13.66 15.59
CA ILE A 225 -19.76 -13.61 16.65
C ILE A 225 -20.85 -14.65 16.42
N LYS A 226 -21.31 -14.83 15.17
CA LYS A 226 -22.30 -15.85 14.84
C LYS A 226 -21.77 -17.26 15.09
N ALA A 227 -20.56 -17.54 14.59
CA ALA A 227 -19.91 -18.85 14.81
C ALA A 227 -19.69 -19.13 16.31
N TRP A 228 -19.36 -18.11 17.10
CA TRP A 228 -19.16 -18.24 18.54
C TRP A 228 -20.45 -18.54 19.32
N ALA A 229 -21.61 -18.13 18.78
CA ALA A 229 -22.91 -18.45 19.38
C ALA A 229 -23.34 -19.89 19.16
N GLU A 230 -22.68 -20.64 18.28
CA GLU A 230 -22.92 -22.06 17.98
C GLU A 230 -22.05 -23.02 18.82
N VAL A 231 -21.05 -22.47 19.56
CA VAL A 231 -20.08 -23.21 20.37
C VAL A 231 -20.44 -23.13 21.85
#